data_c2f193449ae2e8b363d6768edcb72428
#
_entry.id   c2f193449ae2e8b363d6768edcb72428
#
_cell.length_a   1.000
_cell.length_b   1.000
_cell.length_c   1.000
_cell.angle_alpha   90.00
_cell.angle_beta   90.00
_cell.angle_gamma   90.00
#
_symmetry.space_group_name_H-M   'P 1'
#
loop_
_entity.id
_entity.type
_entity.pdbx_description
1 polymer ?
#
loop_
_entity_poly.entity_id
_entity_poly.type
_entity_poly.pdbx_seq_one_letter_code
_entity_poly.pdbx_strand_id
1 'polypeptide(L)'
;MCGIVGFTGSAQAAPILLDGLSKLEYRGYDSAGLAVQNAAGKIEVVKAKGRLRVLSEMTDEGKAVQGCCGIGHTRWATHGEPSVVNAHPHYSRDQKIAVVHNGIIENYQELKTRLINKGFTFASQTDTEVVAQLLDYYYTGVSAGDSLDALSLIHISEP
;
A
#
# COMPACT_ATOMS: atom_id res chain seq x y z
N MET A 1 -4.37 15.80 3.37
CA MET A 1 -5.08 14.53 3.68
C MET A 1 -4.97 13.61 2.48
N CYS A 2 -4.78 12.33 2.70
CA CYS A 2 -4.59 11.35 1.64
C CYS A 2 -5.92 10.82 1.08
N GLY A 3 -5.91 10.27 -0.14
CA GLY A 3 -7.06 9.62 -0.76
C GLY A 3 -6.82 8.13 -0.96
N ILE A 4 -7.85 7.30 -0.73
CA ILE A 4 -7.83 5.85 -0.97
C ILE A 4 -8.95 5.49 -1.92
N VAL A 5 -8.66 4.63 -2.89
CA VAL A 5 -9.66 4.02 -3.79
C VAL A 5 -9.39 2.52 -3.86
N GLY A 6 -10.44 1.72 -3.78
CA GLY A 6 -10.39 0.28 -3.99
C GLY A 6 -11.40 -0.14 -5.07
N PHE A 7 -11.05 -1.14 -5.86
CA PHE A 7 -11.92 -1.73 -6.86
C PHE A 7 -11.76 -3.24 -6.93
N THR A 8 -12.88 -3.92 -7.07
CA THR A 8 -12.95 -5.34 -7.47
C THR A 8 -14.16 -5.53 -8.37
N GLY A 9 -14.02 -6.28 -9.44
CA GLY A 9 -15.09 -6.48 -10.42
C GLY A 9 -14.63 -7.22 -11.66
N SER A 10 -15.34 -7.03 -12.78
CA SER A 10 -15.01 -7.65 -14.08
C SER A 10 -14.22 -6.73 -15.01
N ALA A 11 -14.14 -5.43 -14.72
CA ALA A 11 -13.40 -4.46 -15.51
C ALA A 11 -11.94 -4.37 -15.08
N GLN A 12 -11.08 -3.75 -15.90
CA GLN A 12 -9.69 -3.44 -15.55
C GLN A 12 -9.64 -2.45 -14.38
N ALA A 13 -8.95 -2.81 -13.30
CA ALA A 13 -8.92 -2.03 -12.07
C ALA A 13 -8.14 -0.72 -12.21
N ALA A 14 -6.97 -0.74 -12.87
CA ALA A 14 -6.06 0.40 -12.86
C ALA A 14 -6.68 1.70 -13.43
N PRO A 15 -7.39 1.71 -14.58
CA PRO A 15 -8.06 2.93 -15.07
C PRO A 15 -9.12 3.46 -14.10
N ILE A 16 -9.88 2.56 -13.44
CA ILE A 16 -10.91 2.94 -12.47
C ILE A 16 -10.27 3.55 -11.21
N LEU A 17 -9.18 2.95 -10.75
CA LEU A 17 -8.41 3.49 -9.61
C LEU A 17 -7.87 4.89 -9.92
N LEU A 18 -7.29 5.10 -11.11
CA LEU A 18 -6.78 6.41 -11.53
C LEU A 18 -7.90 7.45 -11.62
N ASP A 19 -9.06 7.11 -12.19
CA ASP A 19 -10.22 8.00 -12.23
C ASP A 19 -10.70 8.36 -10.82
N GLY A 20 -10.83 7.37 -9.94
CA GLY A 20 -11.22 7.61 -8.55
C GLY A 20 -10.21 8.47 -7.77
N LEU A 21 -8.90 8.21 -7.94
CA LEU A 21 -7.84 8.99 -7.32
C LEU A 21 -7.78 10.43 -7.84
N SER A 22 -8.13 10.66 -9.11
CA SER A 22 -8.17 12.02 -9.69
C SER A 22 -9.17 12.93 -8.97
N LYS A 23 -10.27 12.37 -8.50
CA LYS A 23 -11.30 13.08 -7.72
C LYS A 23 -10.87 13.37 -6.28
N LEU A 24 -9.82 12.69 -5.80
CA LEU A 24 -9.26 12.84 -4.46
C LEU A 24 -7.91 13.58 -4.44
N GLU A 25 -7.35 13.92 -5.61
CA GLU A 25 -6.01 14.54 -5.71
C GLU A 25 -5.90 15.87 -4.95
N TYR A 26 -6.99 16.62 -4.84
CA TYR A 26 -7.02 17.86 -4.03
C TYR A 26 -6.67 17.64 -2.56
N ARG A 27 -6.77 16.39 -2.07
CA ARG A 27 -6.44 16.00 -0.69
C ARG A 27 -4.97 15.64 -0.51
N GLY A 28 -4.26 15.23 -1.57
CA GLY A 28 -2.86 14.86 -1.52
C GLY A 28 -2.28 14.70 -2.92
N TYR A 29 -1.08 15.26 -3.16
CA TYR A 29 -0.46 15.32 -4.49
C TYR A 29 1.07 15.22 -4.46
N ASP A 30 1.67 14.78 -3.37
CA ASP A 30 3.13 14.63 -3.26
C ASP A 30 3.64 13.29 -3.80
N SER A 31 2.82 12.28 -3.73
CA SER A 31 3.07 10.98 -4.35
C SER A 31 1.76 10.20 -4.52
N ALA A 32 1.77 9.25 -5.44
CA ALA A 32 0.65 8.38 -5.71
C ALA A 32 1.13 6.96 -6.05
N GLY A 33 0.25 5.98 -5.90
CA GLY A 33 0.54 4.63 -6.34
C GLY A 33 -0.71 3.77 -6.38
N LEU A 34 -0.57 2.65 -7.07
CA LEU A 34 -1.59 1.61 -7.16
C LEU A 34 -0.96 0.23 -7.03
N ALA A 35 -1.76 -0.71 -6.57
CA ALA A 35 -1.47 -2.14 -6.56
C ALA A 35 -2.64 -2.88 -7.19
N VAL A 36 -2.37 -3.72 -8.18
CA VAL A 36 -3.39 -4.47 -8.91
C VAL A 36 -3.00 -5.94 -8.94
N GLN A 37 -3.96 -6.80 -8.60
CA GLN A 37 -3.79 -8.24 -8.69
C GLN A 37 -4.16 -8.71 -10.09
N ASN A 38 -3.20 -9.35 -10.76
CA ASN A 38 -3.41 -9.93 -12.09
C ASN A 38 -4.11 -11.31 -12.02
N ALA A 39 -4.46 -11.86 -13.18
CA ALA A 39 -5.14 -13.15 -13.28
C ALA A 39 -4.32 -14.33 -12.71
N ALA A 40 -3.00 -14.21 -12.60
CA ALA A 40 -2.13 -15.21 -11.98
C ALA A 40 -2.05 -15.07 -10.43
N GLY A 41 -2.80 -14.13 -9.84
CA GLY A 41 -2.77 -13.86 -8.41
C GLY A 41 -1.58 -13.02 -7.94
N LYS A 42 -0.72 -12.57 -8.85
CA LYS A 42 0.43 -11.72 -8.52
C LYS A 42 0.00 -10.27 -8.42
N ILE A 43 0.49 -9.58 -7.40
CA ILE A 43 0.27 -8.13 -7.23
C ILE A 43 1.37 -7.37 -7.97
N GLU A 44 0.94 -6.48 -8.86
CA GLU A 44 1.79 -5.48 -9.50
C GLU A 44 1.62 -4.14 -8.80
N VAL A 45 2.72 -3.52 -8.37
CA VAL A 45 2.72 -2.25 -7.65
C VAL A 45 3.46 -1.21 -8.48
N VAL A 46 2.79 -0.09 -8.77
CA VAL A 46 3.37 1.06 -9.46
C VAL A 46 3.22 2.28 -8.57
N LYS A 47 4.32 3.00 -8.35
CA LYS A 47 4.38 4.19 -7.48
C LYS A 47 5.11 5.33 -8.18
N ALA A 48 4.65 6.56 -7.95
CA ALA A 48 5.23 7.76 -8.50
C ALA A 48 5.36 8.85 -7.43
N LYS A 49 6.46 9.60 -7.48
CA LYS A 49 6.59 10.86 -6.75
C LYS A 49 5.95 11.98 -7.59
N GLY A 50 5.21 12.86 -6.93
CA GLY A 50 4.52 13.99 -7.56
C GLY A 50 3.05 13.72 -7.80
N ARG A 51 2.45 14.51 -8.69
CA ARG A 51 1.02 14.46 -8.98
C ARG A 51 0.59 13.14 -9.63
N LEU A 52 -0.69 12.81 -9.50
CA LEU A 52 -1.31 11.61 -10.06
C LEU A 52 -1.06 11.44 -11.57
N ARG A 53 -0.91 12.58 -12.31
CA ARG A 53 -0.57 12.55 -13.73
C ARG A 53 0.70 11.75 -14.03
N VAL A 54 1.73 11.82 -13.17
CA VAL A 54 2.97 11.06 -13.35
C VAL A 54 2.69 9.56 -13.29
N LEU A 55 1.88 9.12 -12.32
CA LEU A 55 1.46 7.72 -12.20
C LEU A 55 0.64 7.27 -13.42
N SER A 56 -0.27 8.12 -13.90
CA SER A 56 -1.10 7.86 -15.08
C SER A 56 -0.25 7.67 -16.33
N GLU A 57 0.73 8.57 -16.57
CA GLU A 57 1.67 8.47 -17.68
C GLU A 57 2.53 7.19 -17.60
N MET A 58 3.05 6.84 -16.41
CA MET A 58 3.84 5.61 -16.20
C MET A 58 3.07 4.33 -16.47
N THR A 59 1.75 4.35 -16.30
CA THR A 59 0.88 3.18 -16.47
C THR A 59 0.11 3.19 -17.80
N ASP A 60 0.42 4.09 -18.73
CA ASP A 60 -0.36 4.31 -19.96
C ASP A 60 -1.86 4.43 -19.65
N GLU A 61 -2.21 5.39 -18.80
CA GLU A 61 -3.57 5.60 -18.30
C GLU A 61 -4.18 4.34 -17.65
N GLY A 62 -3.34 3.52 -17.05
CA GLY A 62 -3.72 2.25 -16.42
C GLY A 62 -3.76 1.05 -17.36
N LYS A 63 -3.55 1.22 -18.67
CA LYS A 63 -3.61 0.11 -19.64
C LYS A 63 -2.45 -0.87 -19.50
N ALA A 64 -1.29 -0.40 -19.02
CA ALA A 64 -0.11 -1.24 -18.83
C ALA A 64 -0.24 -2.20 -17.64
N VAL A 65 -1.15 -1.94 -16.68
CA VAL A 65 -1.32 -2.73 -15.45
C VAL A 65 -2.61 -3.52 -15.54
N GLN A 66 -2.49 -4.84 -15.69
CA GLN A 66 -3.62 -5.73 -15.96
C GLN A 66 -4.15 -6.40 -14.69
N GLY A 67 -5.48 -6.37 -14.49
CA GLY A 67 -6.15 -7.05 -13.38
C GLY A 67 -7.47 -6.40 -13.02
N CYS A 68 -8.32 -7.16 -12.31
CA CYS A 68 -9.69 -6.78 -11.97
C CYS A 68 -9.91 -6.47 -10.49
N CYS A 69 -8.85 -6.54 -9.69
CA CYS A 69 -8.86 -6.19 -8.28
C CYS A 69 -7.65 -5.33 -7.95
N GLY A 70 -7.85 -4.22 -7.25
CA GLY A 70 -6.74 -3.35 -6.90
C GLY A 70 -7.10 -2.26 -5.92
N ILE A 71 -6.06 -1.61 -5.41
CA ILE A 71 -6.11 -0.48 -4.49
C ILE A 71 -5.21 0.63 -4.98
N GLY A 72 -5.58 1.86 -4.71
CA GLY A 72 -4.80 3.04 -5.08
C GLY A 72 -4.80 4.09 -3.98
N HIS A 73 -3.78 4.93 -3.97
CA HIS A 73 -3.57 5.94 -2.95
C HIS A 73 -2.94 7.21 -3.52
N THR A 74 -3.42 8.38 -3.08
CA THR A 74 -2.74 9.66 -3.22
C THR A 74 -2.29 10.14 -1.84
N ARG A 75 -1.02 10.52 -1.71
CA ARG A 75 -0.39 10.84 -0.43
C ARG A 75 -0.22 12.35 -0.26
N TRP A 76 -0.43 12.77 0.99
CA TRP A 76 0.12 13.99 1.56
C TRP A 76 1.07 13.60 2.69
N ALA A 77 2.36 13.81 2.49
CA ALA A 77 3.39 13.33 3.42
C ALA A 77 3.24 13.98 4.81
N THR A 78 3.08 13.15 5.82
CA THR A 78 3.14 13.51 7.23
C THR A 78 4.36 12.88 7.91
N HIS A 79 4.74 11.68 7.48
CA HIS A 79 5.91 10.93 7.96
C HIS A 79 6.75 10.42 6.78
N GLY A 80 8.05 10.69 6.81
CA GLY A 80 8.96 10.40 5.70
C GLY A 80 8.78 11.36 4.53
N GLU A 81 9.88 11.77 3.90
CA GLU A 81 9.84 12.69 2.76
C GLU A 81 9.10 12.09 1.55
N PRO A 82 8.53 12.93 0.68
CA PRO A 82 7.93 12.47 -0.57
C PRO A 82 8.95 11.76 -1.45
N SER A 83 8.77 10.46 -1.62
CA SER A 83 9.62 9.61 -2.45
C SER A 83 8.82 8.42 -2.98
N VAL A 84 9.31 7.77 -4.02
CA VAL A 84 8.68 6.55 -4.56
C VAL A 84 8.64 5.45 -3.50
N VAL A 85 9.69 5.34 -2.69
CA VAL A 85 9.78 4.30 -1.64
C VAL A 85 8.73 4.52 -0.55
N ASN A 86 8.53 5.78 -0.12
CA ASN A 86 7.58 6.16 0.91
C ASN A 86 6.14 6.32 0.39
N ALA A 87 5.91 6.27 -0.93
CA ALA A 87 4.56 6.27 -1.50
C ALA A 87 3.83 4.96 -1.18
N HIS A 88 2.50 5.04 -1.00
CA HIS A 88 1.62 3.88 -0.92
C HIS A 88 1.24 3.38 -2.32
N PRO A 89 0.86 2.09 -2.47
CA PRO A 89 0.76 1.04 -1.45
C PRO A 89 2.12 0.54 -0.94
N HIS A 90 2.16 0.07 0.32
CA HIS A 90 3.24 -0.78 0.83
C HIS A 90 2.89 -2.24 0.61
N TYR A 91 3.90 -3.10 0.47
CA TYR A 91 3.69 -4.50 0.12
C TYR A 91 4.63 -5.42 0.89
N SER A 92 4.21 -6.68 1.06
CA SER A 92 5.00 -7.74 1.68
C SER A 92 6.20 -8.11 0.81
N ARG A 93 7.18 -8.75 1.44
CA ARG A 93 8.44 -9.17 0.80
C ARG A 93 8.22 -9.97 -0.49
N ASP A 94 7.23 -10.85 -0.52
CA ASP A 94 6.89 -11.69 -1.66
C ASP A 94 5.80 -11.10 -2.58
N GLN A 95 5.38 -9.85 -2.32
CA GLN A 95 4.34 -9.13 -3.07
C GLN A 95 2.98 -9.84 -3.12
N LYS A 96 2.64 -10.62 -2.10
CA LYS A 96 1.32 -11.24 -1.97
C LYS A 96 0.31 -10.39 -1.23
N ILE A 97 0.79 -9.41 -0.48
CA ILE A 97 -0.02 -8.50 0.33
C ILE A 97 0.34 -7.07 -0.04
N ALA A 98 -0.65 -6.25 -0.31
CA ALA A 98 -0.49 -4.80 -0.50
C ALA A 98 -1.44 -4.06 0.43
N VAL A 99 -0.97 -2.96 1.02
CA VAL A 99 -1.69 -2.18 2.02
C VAL A 99 -1.63 -0.70 1.68
N VAL A 100 -2.77 -0.04 1.78
CA VAL A 100 -2.90 1.42 1.84
C VAL A 100 -3.52 1.82 3.16
N HIS A 101 -3.08 2.92 3.74
CA HIS A 101 -3.53 3.36 5.04
C HIS A 101 -3.50 4.88 5.15
N ASN A 102 -4.53 5.45 5.75
CA ASN A 102 -4.61 6.85 6.17
C ASN A 102 -4.71 6.87 7.69
N GLY A 103 -3.67 7.32 8.36
CA GLY A 103 -3.59 7.34 9.83
C GLY A 103 -2.15 7.16 10.30
N ILE A 104 -1.99 6.90 11.57
CA ILE A 104 -0.69 6.66 12.23
C ILE A 104 -0.76 5.33 12.98
N ILE A 105 0.23 4.48 12.78
CA ILE A 105 0.43 3.26 13.57
C ILE A 105 1.29 3.62 14.77
N GLU A 106 0.68 3.84 15.93
CA GLU A 106 1.36 4.37 17.12
C GLU A 106 2.54 3.52 17.58
N ASN A 107 2.37 2.20 17.56
CA ASN A 107 3.38 1.24 18.01
C ASN A 107 4.27 0.70 16.88
N TYR A 108 4.36 1.40 15.73
CA TYR A 108 5.08 0.91 14.55
C TYR A 108 6.57 0.63 14.81
N GLN A 109 7.22 1.41 15.68
CA GLN A 109 8.64 1.23 15.97
C GLN A 109 8.92 -0.07 16.72
N GLU A 110 8.07 -0.42 17.69
CA GLU A 110 8.15 -1.68 18.42
C GLU A 110 7.93 -2.87 17.48
N LEU A 111 6.86 -2.81 16.68
CA LEU A 111 6.54 -3.83 15.69
C LEU A 111 7.66 -3.99 14.66
N LYS A 112 8.21 -2.88 14.16
CA LYS A 112 9.35 -2.88 13.23
C LYS A 112 10.56 -3.58 13.82
N THR A 113 10.92 -3.24 15.06
CA THR A 113 12.05 -3.87 15.76
C THR A 113 11.84 -5.38 15.93
N ARG A 114 10.64 -5.80 16.31
CA ARG A 114 10.29 -7.22 16.44
C ARG A 114 10.42 -7.97 15.12
N LEU A 115 9.94 -7.37 14.01
CA LEU A 115 10.02 -7.97 12.68
C LEU A 115 11.45 -8.02 12.15
N ILE A 116 12.27 -6.98 12.39
CA ILE A 116 13.70 -7.00 12.05
C ILE A 116 14.42 -8.15 12.76
N ASN A 117 14.14 -8.38 14.06
CA ASN A 117 14.71 -9.48 14.82
C ASN A 117 14.26 -10.87 14.30
N LYS A 118 13.20 -10.92 13.50
CA LYS A 118 12.70 -12.11 12.80
C LYS A 118 13.17 -12.21 11.34
N GLY A 119 14.10 -11.33 10.91
CA GLY A 119 14.71 -11.35 9.59
C GLY A 119 13.93 -10.59 8.50
N PHE A 120 12.96 -9.76 8.89
CA PHE A 120 12.26 -8.88 7.93
C PHE A 120 13.10 -7.64 7.64
N THR A 121 13.03 -7.18 6.40
CA THR A 121 13.67 -5.94 5.95
C THR A 121 12.60 -4.90 5.60
N PHE A 122 12.95 -3.63 5.77
CA PHE A 122 12.07 -2.50 5.49
C PHE A 122 12.73 -1.59 4.48
N ALA A 123 11.99 -1.22 3.44
CA ALA A 123 12.47 -0.32 2.39
C ALA A 123 12.12 1.14 2.68
N SER A 124 10.98 1.38 3.31
CA SER A 124 10.46 2.73 3.55
C SER A 124 10.67 3.22 4.98
N GLN A 125 10.46 4.52 5.14
CA GLN A 125 10.46 5.20 6.44
C GLN A 125 9.05 5.35 7.03
N THR A 126 8.03 4.79 6.34
CA THR A 126 6.63 4.91 6.77
C THR A 126 6.27 3.86 7.80
N ASP A 127 5.33 4.20 8.65
CA ASP A 127 4.74 3.30 9.65
C ASP A 127 3.91 2.18 8.99
N THR A 128 3.23 2.49 7.89
CA THR A 128 2.32 1.56 7.21
C THR A 128 3.02 0.32 6.64
N GLU A 129 4.30 0.40 6.25
CA GLU A 129 5.04 -0.78 5.78
C GLU A 129 5.08 -1.88 6.83
N VAL A 130 5.06 -1.51 8.12
CA VAL A 130 5.04 -2.47 9.23
C VAL A 130 3.81 -3.37 9.16
N VAL A 131 2.66 -2.84 8.74
CA VAL A 131 1.42 -3.62 8.60
C VAL A 131 1.56 -4.68 7.50
N ALA A 132 2.12 -4.31 6.35
CA ALA A 132 2.33 -5.26 5.25
C ALA A 132 3.28 -6.39 5.65
N GLN A 133 4.37 -6.08 6.36
CA GLN A 133 5.33 -7.08 6.85
C GLN A 133 4.77 -7.92 7.99
N LEU A 134 3.94 -7.35 8.86
CA LEU A 134 3.29 -8.06 9.95
C LEU A 134 2.28 -9.08 9.41
N LEU A 135 1.48 -8.68 8.42
CA LEU A 135 0.56 -9.59 7.74
C LEU A 135 1.31 -10.72 7.03
N ASP A 136 2.45 -10.42 6.37
CA ASP A 136 3.32 -11.44 5.76
C ASP A 136 3.83 -12.43 6.81
N TYR A 137 4.31 -11.94 7.95
CA TYR A 137 4.80 -12.78 9.04
C TYR A 137 3.75 -13.80 9.50
N TYR A 138 2.50 -13.35 9.71
CA TYR A 138 1.43 -14.23 10.17
C TYR A 138 0.83 -15.10 9.06
N TYR A 139 0.82 -14.61 7.82
CA TYR A 139 0.27 -15.35 6.68
C TYR A 139 1.21 -16.46 6.20
N THR A 140 2.53 -16.21 6.20
CA THR A 140 3.53 -17.12 5.62
C THR A 140 4.33 -17.89 6.67
N GLY A 141 4.43 -17.40 7.89
CA GLY A 141 5.43 -17.86 8.86
C GLY A 141 4.89 -18.64 10.04
N VAL A 142 3.58 -18.73 10.24
CA VAL A 142 3.03 -19.34 11.46
C VAL A 142 1.86 -20.25 11.14
N SER A 143 1.79 -21.35 11.91
CA SER A 143 0.68 -22.28 11.94
C SER A 143 -0.66 -21.53 12.01
N ALA A 144 -1.64 -22.00 11.26
CA ALA A 144 -2.96 -21.40 11.04
C ALA A 144 -3.80 -21.05 12.32
N GLY A 145 -3.23 -21.16 13.51
CA GLY A 145 -3.88 -20.81 14.77
C GLY A 145 -3.65 -19.38 15.27
N ASP A 146 -2.62 -18.67 14.78
CA ASP A 146 -2.21 -17.37 15.33
C ASP A 146 -2.68 -16.16 14.50
N SER A 147 -3.43 -16.39 13.42
CA SER A 147 -3.71 -15.37 12.38
C SER A 147 -4.62 -14.23 12.83
N LEU A 148 -5.45 -14.41 13.85
CA LEU A 148 -6.40 -13.38 14.31
C LEU A 148 -5.82 -12.46 15.39
N ASP A 149 -4.85 -12.91 16.16
CA ASP A 149 -4.23 -12.10 17.21
C ASP A 149 -3.28 -11.02 16.64
N ALA A 150 -2.85 -11.16 15.39
CA ALA A 150 -1.95 -10.21 14.73
C ALA A 150 -2.56 -8.82 14.61
N LEU A 151 -3.82 -8.73 14.22
CA LEU A 151 -4.52 -7.44 14.05
C LEU A 151 -4.76 -6.73 15.39
N SER A 152 -4.87 -7.48 16.49
CA SER A 152 -5.00 -6.90 17.83
C SER A 152 -3.73 -6.23 18.34
N LEU A 153 -2.58 -6.49 17.71
CA LEU A 153 -1.30 -5.86 18.05
C LEU A 153 -1.10 -4.49 17.37
N ILE A 154 -1.96 -4.13 16.41
CA ILE A 154 -1.85 -2.87 15.70
C ILE A 154 -2.67 -1.81 16.44
N HIS A 155 -2.00 -0.77 16.92
CA HIS A 155 -2.65 0.41 17.48
C HIS A 155 -2.69 1.51 16.42
N ILE A 156 -3.88 1.93 16.03
CA ILE A 156 -4.14 2.94 15.00
C ILE A 156 -4.77 4.14 15.70
N SER A 157 -4.19 5.33 15.49
CA SER A 157 -4.85 6.60 15.81
C SER A 157 -5.45 7.18 14.54
N GLU A 158 -6.67 7.67 14.63
CA GLU A 158 -7.27 8.45 13.54
C GLU A 158 -6.64 9.86 13.48
N PRO A 159 -6.52 10.45 12.28
CA PRO A 159 -5.95 11.79 12.09
C PRO A 159 -6.85 12.90 12.61
#